data_a4b8ed9442c308cde286e84fe4be2ded
#
_entry.id   a4b8ed9442c308cde286e84fe4be2ded
#
_cell.length_a   1.000
_cell.length_b   1.000
_cell.length_c   1.000
_cell.angle_alpha   90.00
_cell.angle_beta   90.00
_cell.angle_gamma   90.00
#
_symmetry.space_group_name_H-M   'P 1'
#
loop_
_entity.id
_entity.type
_entity.pdbx_description
1 polymer ?
#
loop_
_entity_poly.entity_id
_entity_poly.type
_entity_poly.pdbx_seq_one_letter_code
_entity_poly.pdbx_strand_id
1 'polypeptide(L)'
;PKFELVELPFIDVTEDPVRPELSLEFRQAYGRKIYGIKDEEGDIAAVMCFAFTHGIPKSVEEMDTMSKDAAMQAVHRAGVQGSIAIAYTVWAKKKGGGKHMVNEVYKMIKGSHHIDRLITLSPLTDMARKFHLKNGAKEVQVNLTTQNFEYEVELTEWEKFRDKAKKVLRIA
;
A
#
# COMPACT_ATOMS: atom_id res chain seq x y z
N PRO A 1 3.59 18.98 -12.66
CA PRO A 1 3.22 17.81 -13.47
C PRO A 1 2.04 17.07 -12.87
N LYS A 2 1.16 16.60 -13.73
CA LYS A 2 -0.01 15.84 -13.29
C LYS A 2 0.26 14.35 -13.45
N PHE A 3 -0.13 13.59 -12.43
CA PHE A 3 -0.07 12.14 -12.45
C PHE A 3 -1.46 11.59 -12.18
N GLU A 4 -1.78 10.48 -12.81
CA GLU A 4 -3.02 9.75 -12.59
C GLU A 4 -2.69 8.39 -11.99
N LEU A 5 -3.27 8.08 -10.84
CA LEU A 5 -3.16 6.76 -10.23
C LEU A 5 -4.10 5.80 -10.95
N VAL A 6 -3.55 4.71 -11.46
CA VAL A 6 -4.31 3.71 -12.21
C VAL A 6 -4.03 2.31 -11.69
N GLU A 7 -5.05 1.47 -11.66
CA GLU A 7 -4.87 0.05 -11.38
C GLU A 7 -4.33 -0.64 -12.64
N LEU A 8 -3.26 -1.43 -12.48
CA LEU A 8 -2.62 -2.13 -13.59
C LEU A 8 -3.06 -3.60 -13.60
N PRO A 9 -3.72 -4.07 -14.67
CA PRO A 9 -4.11 -5.47 -14.79
C PRO A 9 -2.93 -6.40 -15.12
N PHE A 10 -1.82 -5.84 -15.57
CA PHE A 10 -0.62 -6.57 -15.96
C PHE A 10 0.63 -5.73 -15.74
N ILE A 11 1.69 -6.39 -15.28
CA ILE A 11 3.05 -5.83 -15.24
C ILE A 11 4.02 -6.94 -15.63
N ASP A 12 5.20 -6.56 -16.11
CA ASP A 12 6.33 -7.48 -16.20
C ASP A 12 7.01 -7.54 -14.83
N VAL A 13 6.80 -8.61 -14.09
CA VAL A 13 7.33 -8.75 -12.72
C VAL A 13 8.86 -8.75 -12.67
N THR A 14 9.52 -9.07 -13.79
CA THR A 14 10.99 -9.04 -13.87
C THR A 14 11.54 -7.62 -13.80
N GLU A 15 10.73 -6.61 -14.04
CA GLU A 15 11.11 -5.20 -13.91
C GLU A 15 11.12 -4.72 -12.45
N ASP A 16 10.53 -5.49 -11.52
CA ASP A 16 10.54 -5.16 -10.10
C ASP A 16 11.92 -5.43 -9.50
N PRO A 17 12.67 -4.38 -9.12
CA PRO A 17 14.02 -4.58 -8.56
C PRO A 17 13.99 -5.00 -7.09
N VAL A 18 12.82 -4.91 -6.44
CA VAL A 18 12.67 -5.15 -5.00
C VAL A 18 12.28 -6.59 -4.73
N ARG A 19 11.23 -7.08 -5.42
CA ARG A 19 10.68 -8.42 -5.19
C ARG A 19 10.36 -9.13 -6.52
N PRO A 20 11.38 -9.34 -7.36
CA PRO A 20 11.17 -9.95 -8.69
C PRO A 20 10.69 -11.40 -8.61
N GLU A 21 10.88 -12.06 -7.46
CA GLU A 21 10.45 -13.44 -7.22
C GLU A 21 8.94 -13.60 -7.05
N LEU A 22 8.21 -12.53 -6.77
CA LEU A 22 6.75 -12.59 -6.60
C LEU A 22 6.05 -12.59 -7.96
N SER A 23 5.23 -13.62 -8.20
CA SER A 23 4.50 -13.78 -9.45
C SER A 23 3.42 -12.72 -9.64
N LEU A 24 2.95 -12.56 -10.87
CA LEU A 24 1.79 -11.70 -11.17
C LEU A 24 0.55 -12.21 -10.45
N GLU A 25 0.35 -13.53 -10.42
CA GLU A 25 -0.77 -14.16 -9.70
C GLU A 25 -0.77 -13.81 -8.22
N PHE A 26 0.39 -13.89 -7.55
CA PHE A 26 0.51 -13.48 -6.14
C PHE A 26 0.05 -12.03 -5.95
N ARG A 27 0.46 -11.14 -6.84
CA ARG A 27 0.20 -9.69 -6.73
C ARG A 27 -1.26 -9.31 -6.95
N GLN A 28 -2.06 -10.22 -7.47
CA GLN A 28 -3.48 -9.98 -7.78
C GLN A 28 -4.44 -10.83 -6.97
N ALA A 29 -3.94 -11.86 -6.26
CA ALA A 29 -4.77 -12.75 -5.46
C ALA A 29 -5.19 -12.11 -4.13
N TYR A 30 -6.31 -12.59 -3.59
CA TYR A 30 -6.80 -12.22 -2.25
C TYR A 30 -6.94 -10.71 -2.03
N GLY A 31 -7.49 -10.03 -3.00
CA GLY A 31 -7.73 -8.58 -2.94
C GLY A 31 -6.49 -7.71 -3.12
N ARG A 32 -5.33 -8.30 -3.38
CA ARG A 32 -4.11 -7.55 -3.64
C ARG A 32 -4.22 -6.76 -4.95
N LYS A 33 -3.58 -5.61 -5.00
CA LYS A 33 -3.68 -4.66 -6.10
C LYS A 33 -2.31 -4.22 -6.58
N ILE A 34 -2.23 -3.94 -7.87
CA ILE A 34 -1.07 -3.32 -8.52
C ILE A 34 -1.51 -1.95 -9.01
N TYR A 35 -0.83 -0.90 -8.55
CA TYR A 35 -1.09 0.46 -9.02
C TYR A 35 0.13 1.03 -9.73
N GLY A 36 -0.13 1.85 -10.73
CA GLY A 36 0.88 2.68 -11.35
C GLY A 36 0.45 4.13 -11.34
N ILE A 37 1.40 5.03 -11.56
CA ILE A 37 1.09 6.42 -11.87
C ILE A 37 1.41 6.68 -13.33
N LYS A 38 0.42 7.23 -14.03
CA LYS A 38 0.54 7.62 -15.43
C LYS A 38 0.88 9.10 -15.49
N ASP A 39 1.92 9.47 -16.21
CA ASP A 39 2.30 10.85 -16.41
C ASP A 39 1.50 11.53 -17.54
N GLU A 40 1.80 12.78 -17.81
CA GLU A 40 1.12 13.57 -18.86
C GLU A 40 1.33 13.00 -20.27
N GLU A 41 2.41 12.26 -20.47
CA GLU A 41 2.72 11.60 -21.75
C GLU A 41 2.00 10.27 -21.92
N GLY A 42 1.29 9.81 -20.89
CA GLY A 42 0.60 8.53 -20.88
C GLY A 42 1.47 7.34 -20.48
N ASP A 43 2.69 7.59 -20.02
CA ASP A 43 3.63 6.54 -19.59
C ASP A 43 3.48 6.26 -18.10
N ILE A 44 3.79 5.01 -17.71
CA ILE A 44 3.84 4.64 -16.29
C ILE A 44 5.19 5.05 -15.72
N ALA A 45 5.16 5.96 -14.75
CA ALA A 45 6.36 6.51 -14.13
C ALA A 45 6.83 5.73 -12.90
N ALA A 46 5.94 5.01 -12.23
CA ALA A 46 6.26 4.17 -11.08
C ALA A 46 5.15 3.14 -10.86
N VAL A 47 5.49 2.10 -10.10
CA VAL A 47 4.56 1.01 -9.76
C VAL A 47 4.66 0.73 -8.26
N MET A 48 3.54 0.42 -7.63
CA MET A 48 3.47 0.01 -6.23
C MET A 48 2.44 -1.11 -6.08
N CYS A 49 2.79 -2.15 -5.33
CA CYS A 49 1.92 -3.28 -5.08
C CYS A 49 1.45 -3.31 -3.63
N PHE A 50 0.19 -3.65 -3.43
CA PHE A 50 -0.48 -3.65 -2.13
C PHE A 50 -1.10 -4.97 -1.77
N ALA A 51 -1.03 -5.29 -0.48
CA ALA A 51 -1.90 -6.25 0.18
C ALA A 51 -2.73 -5.50 1.23
N PHE A 52 -3.86 -6.07 1.65
CA PHE A 52 -4.74 -5.48 2.65
C PHE A 52 -4.88 -6.45 3.81
N THR A 53 -4.57 -5.99 5.01
CA THR A 53 -4.49 -6.82 6.21
C THR A 53 -5.17 -6.13 7.39
N HIS A 54 -5.30 -6.84 8.51
CA HIS A 54 -5.75 -6.26 9.78
C HIS A 54 -4.60 -6.10 10.78
N GLY A 55 -3.41 -6.63 10.45
CA GLY A 55 -2.21 -6.52 11.28
C GLY A 55 -1.00 -6.10 10.46
N ILE A 56 0.13 -5.90 11.11
CA ILE A 56 1.39 -5.49 10.47
C ILE A 56 2.24 -6.74 10.24
N PRO A 57 2.43 -7.18 8.98
CA PRO A 57 3.23 -8.36 8.69
C PRO A 57 4.72 -8.08 8.87
N LYS A 58 5.44 -9.09 9.36
CA LYS A 58 6.90 -9.04 9.55
C LYS A 58 7.67 -9.72 8.43
N SER A 59 6.96 -10.40 7.53
CA SER A 59 7.55 -11.12 6.40
C SER A 59 6.55 -11.21 5.26
N VAL A 60 7.03 -11.60 4.08
CA VAL A 60 6.16 -11.85 2.93
C VAL A 60 5.20 -13.01 3.20
N GLU A 61 5.69 -14.07 3.85
CA GLU A 61 4.87 -15.23 4.22
C GLU A 61 3.76 -14.84 5.18
N GLU A 62 4.08 -14.03 6.19
CA GLU A 62 3.08 -13.53 7.13
C GLU A 62 2.07 -12.62 6.44
N MET A 63 2.53 -11.74 5.53
CA MET A 63 1.65 -10.91 4.72
C MET A 63 0.70 -11.74 3.87
N ASP A 64 1.21 -12.82 3.27
CA ASP A 64 0.38 -13.73 2.47
C ASP A 64 -0.74 -14.33 3.32
N THR A 65 -0.41 -14.87 4.49
CA THR A 65 -1.40 -15.43 5.43
C THR A 65 -2.41 -14.37 5.88
N MET A 66 -1.94 -13.22 6.31
CA MET A 66 -2.79 -12.14 6.82
C MET A 66 -3.74 -11.59 5.74
N SER A 67 -3.26 -11.43 4.52
CA SER A 67 -4.12 -10.93 3.44
C SER A 67 -5.14 -11.97 2.97
N LYS A 68 -4.79 -13.25 2.98
CA LYS A 68 -5.75 -14.35 2.76
C LYS A 68 -6.86 -14.32 3.81
N ASP A 69 -6.49 -14.25 5.09
CA ASP A 69 -7.45 -14.21 6.19
C ASP A 69 -8.38 -13.00 6.08
N ALA A 70 -7.84 -11.82 5.78
CA ALA A 70 -8.63 -10.61 5.60
C ALA A 70 -9.62 -10.75 4.43
N ALA A 71 -9.16 -11.31 3.30
CA ALA A 71 -10.01 -11.53 2.13
C ALA A 71 -11.14 -12.52 2.41
N MET A 72 -10.85 -13.60 3.16
CA MET A 72 -11.86 -14.58 3.54
C MET A 72 -12.88 -14.00 4.52
N GLN A 73 -12.45 -13.19 5.48
CA GLN A 73 -13.35 -12.47 6.37
C GLN A 73 -14.26 -11.51 5.61
N ALA A 74 -13.75 -10.85 4.57
CA ALA A 74 -14.52 -9.94 3.73
C ALA A 74 -15.67 -10.66 3.00
N VAL A 75 -15.46 -11.91 2.57
CA VAL A 75 -16.51 -12.73 1.97
C VAL A 75 -17.65 -12.98 2.96
N HIS A 76 -17.34 -13.23 4.22
CA HIS A 76 -18.33 -13.50 5.26
C HIS A 76 -18.97 -12.23 5.84
N ARG A 77 -18.34 -11.08 5.71
CA ARG A 77 -18.77 -9.80 6.30
C ARG A 77 -19.14 -8.73 5.28
N ALA A 78 -19.61 -9.11 4.10
CA ALA A 78 -20.18 -8.20 3.11
C ALA A 78 -19.26 -7.00 2.76
N GLY A 79 -18.05 -7.28 2.29
CA GLY A 79 -17.17 -6.27 1.69
C GLY A 79 -16.23 -5.54 2.63
N VAL A 80 -16.04 -6.00 3.85
CA VAL A 80 -15.03 -5.44 4.76
C VAL A 80 -13.66 -6.02 4.45
N GLN A 81 -12.84 -5.32 3.69
CA GLN A 81 -11.46 -5.72 3.46
C GLN A 81 -10.56 -5.30 4.63
N GLY A 82 -9.31 -5.74 4.63
CA GLY A 82 -8.32 -5.35 5.63
C GLY A 82 -8.17 -3.83 5.72
N SER A 83 -8.09 -3.30 6.93
CA SER A 83 -8.05 -1.86 7.19
C SER A 83 -6.67 -1.24 7.01
N ILE A 84 -5.64 -2.06 6.85
CA ILE A 84 -4.26 -1.63 6.64
C ILE A 84 -3.84 -1.94 5.21
N ALA A 85 -3.42 -0.92 4.47
CA ALA A 85 -2.79 -1.11 3.16
C ALA A 85 -1.30 -1.36 3.38
N ILE A 86 -0.82 -2.51 2.91
CA ILE A 86 0.59 -2.89 3.00
C ILE A 86 1.24 -2.73 1.63
N ALA A 87 2.10 -1.71 1.51
CA ALA A 87 2.92 -1.51 0.33
C ALA A 87 4.15 -2.41 0.43
N TYR A 88 4.21 -3.49 -0.35
CA TYR A 88 5.30 -4.46 -0.22
C TYR A 88 6.36 -4.33 -1.31
N THR A 89 6.10 -3.57 -2.36
CA THR A 89 7.11 -3.21 -3.35
C THR A 89 6.74 -1.90 -4.02
N VAL A 90 7.74 -1.08 -4.30
CA VAL A 90 7.60 0.17 -5.05
C VAL A 90 8.87 0.36 -5.87
N TRP A 91 8.69 0.73 -7.13
CA TRP A 91 9.84 1.10 -7.97
C TRP A 91 9.46 2.17 -8.98
N ALA A 92 10.47 2.97 -9.34
CA ALA A 92 10.33 4.01 -10.34
C ALA A 92 10.74 3.48 -11.72
N LYS A 93 9.96 3.82 -12.73
CA LYS A 93 10.31 3.60 -14.14
C LYS A 93 10.91 4.87 -14.76
N LYS A 94 10.62 6.03 -14.16
CA LYS A 94 11.19 7.32 -14.53
C LYS A 94 11.76 7.99 -13.27
N LYS A 95 12.78 8.83 -13.45
CA LYS A 95 13.43 9.56 -12.35
C LYS A 95 12.39 10.34 -11.54
N GLY A 96 12.43 10.20 -10.22
CA GLY A 96 11.51 10.86 -9.31
C GLY A 96 10.13 10.22 -9.20
N GLY A 97 9.86 9.15 -9.96
CA GLY A 97 8.56 8.48 -9.98
C GLY A 97 8.15 7.92 -8.63
N GLY A 98 9.10 7.41 -7.85
CA GLY A 98 8.79 6.84 -6.53
C GLY A 98 8.15 7.84 -5.58
N LYS A 99 8.67 9.06 -5.52
CA LYS A 99 8.11 10.14 -4.70
C LYS A 99 6.67 10.48 -5.11
N HIS A 100 6.43 10.61 -6.40
CA HIS A 100 5.09 10.90 -6.92
C HIS A 100 4.13 9.75 -6.68
N MET A 101 4.63 8.51 -6.78
CA MET A 101 3.83 7.33 -6.45
C MET A 101 3.35 7.37 -5.01
N VAL A 102 4.24 7.63 -4.06
CA VAL A 102 3.90 7.77 -2.64
C VAL A 102 2.84 8.85 -2.44
N ASN A 103 3.00 10.03 -3.07
CA ASN A 103 2.06 11.13 -2.94
C ASN A 103 0.66 10.76 -3.46
N GLU A 104 0.57 10.12 -4.63
CA GLU A 104 -0.72 9.75 -5.22
C GLU A 104 -1.41 8.64 -4.44
N VAL A 105 -0.65 7.68 -3.95
CA VAL A 105 -1.18 6.63 -3.08
C VAL A 105 -1.67 7.21 -1.75
N TYR A 106 -0.90 8.11 -1.15
CA TYR A 106 -1.31 8.79 0.08
C TYR A 106 -2.67 9.49 -0.08
N LYS A 107 -2.86 10.21 -1.17
CA LYS A 107 -4.14 10.88 -1.47
C LYS A 107 -5.28 9.87 -1.60
N MET A 108 -5.04 8.75 -2.27
CA MET A 108 -6.03 7.68 -2.42
C MET A 108 -6.43 7.10 -1.06
N ILE A 109 -5.45 6.77 -0.22
CA ILE A 109 -5.70 6.22 1.11
C ILE A 109 -6.45 7.22 1.98
N LYS A 110 -6.05 8.48 1.97
CA LYS A 110 -6.72 9.55 2.71
C LYS A 110 -8.18 9.70 2.30
N GLY A 111 -8.49 9.53 1.03
CA GLY A 111 -9.85 9.57 0.50
C GLY A 111 -10.67 8.30 0.71
N SER A 112 -10.04 7.22 1.17
CA SER A 112 -10.70 5.93 1.40
C SER A 112 -11.31 5.87 2.80
N HIS A 113 -12.55 5.38 2.90
CA HIS A 113 -13.22 5.20 4.19
C HIS A 113 -12.95 3.83 4.82
N HIS A 114 -12.28 2.94 4.09
CA HIS A 114 -12.08 1.55 4.51
C HIS A 114 -10.66 1.27 4.96
N ILE A 115 -9.72 2.17 4.65
CA ILE A 115 -8.30 2.00 4.94
C ILE A 115 -7.88 3.08 5.93
N ASP A 116 -7.41 2.66 7.10
CA ASP A 116 -7.01 3.55 8.19
C ASP A 116 -5.52 3.84 8.21
N ARG A 117 -4.71 2.92 7.69
CA ARG A 117 -3.25 2.99 7.81
C ARG A 117 -2.57 2.59 6.49
N LEU A 118 -1.45 3.24 6.20
CA LEU A 118 -0.57 2.89 5.09
C LEU A 118 0.80 2.52 5.66
N ILE A 119 1.14 1.25 5.58
CA ILE A 119 2.37 0.68 6.14
C ILE A 119 3.11 -0.07 5.06
N THR A 120 4.43 -0.02 5.08
CA THR A 120 5.25 -0.76 4.12
C THR A 120 5.68 -2.11 4.67
N LEU A 121 5.99 -3.04 3.79
CA LEU A 121 6.79 -4.23 4.09
C LEU A 121 8.02 -4.15 3.18
N SER A 122 9.08 -3.55 3.68
CA SER A 122 10.26 -3.21 2.91
C SER A 122 11.40 -4.20 3.14
N PRO A 123 12.29 -4.40 2.16
CA PRO A 123 13.50 -5.16 2.42
C PRO A 123 14.36 -4.42 3.45
N LEU A 124 15.15 -5.18 4.23
CA LEU A 124 16.00 -4.64 5.28
C LEU A 124 17.29 -4.06 4.67
N THR A 125 17.15 -2.96 3.94
CA THR A 125 18.24 -2.25 3.27
C THR A 125 18.25 -0.78 3.63
N ASP A 126 19.41 -0.15 3.57
CA ASP A 126 19.57 1.29 3.77
C ASP A 126 18.85 2.10 2.70
N MET A 127 18.84 1.60 1.47
CA MET A 127 18.17 2.27 0.34
C MET A 127 16.67 2.39 0.60
N ALA A 128 16.01 1.31 1.01
CA ALA A 128 14.60 1.32 1.33
C ALA A 128 14.30 2.24 2.52
N ARG A 129 15.12 2.17 3.57
CA ARG A 129 14.99 3.03 4.74
C ARG A 129 15.09 4.51 4.37
N LYS A 130 16.11 4.89 3.64
CA LYS A 130 16.31 6.29 3.21
C LYS A 130 15.17 6.78 2.35
N PHE A 131 14.68 5.97 1.42
CA PHE A 131 13.56 6.32 0.56
C PHE A 131 12.31 6.63 1.37
N HIS A 132 11.91 5.75 2.27
CA HIS A 132 10.68 5.94 3.04
C HIS A 132 10.78 7.09 4.05
N LEU A 133 11.90 7.22 4.75
CA LEU A 133 12.09 8.33 5.69
C LEU A 133 12.13 9.67 4.96
N LYS A 134 12.80 9.75 3.82
CA LYS A 134 12.85 10.95 2.99
C LYS A 134 11.46 11.37 2.51
N ASN A 135 10.58 10.43 2.23
CA ASN A 135 9.23 10.70 1.77
C ASN A 135 8.22 10.87 2.91
N GLY A 136 8.67 10.98 4.15
CA GLY A 136 7.84 11.37 5.27
C GLY A 136 7.30 10.22 6.13
N ALA A 137 7.71 8.98 5.88
CA ALA A 137 7.31 7.85 6.71
C ALA A 137 8.08 7.81 8.02
N LYS A 138 7.52 7.12 9.00
CA LYS A 138 8.15 6.82 10.28
C LYS A 138 8.45 5.33 10.38
N GLU A 139 9.56 4.99 11.03
CA GLU A 139 9.88 3.59 11.33
C GLU A 139 8.89 3.03 12.35
N VAL A 140 8.29 1.89 12.03
CA VAL A 140 7.38 1.18 12.93
C VAL A 140 8.12 0.06 13.64
N GLN A 141 8.81 -0.78 12.88
CA GLN A 141 9.56 -1.90 13.43
C GLN A 141 10.60 -2.42 12.45
N VAL A 142 11.62 -3.06 13.00
CA VAL A 142 12.64 -3.81 12.26
C VAL A 142 12.43 -5.29 12.55
N ASN A 143 12.36 -6.09 11.51
CA ASN A 143 12.14 -7.53 11.60
C ASN A 143 13.43 -8.29 11.22
N LEU A 144 13.36 -9.60 11.16
CA LEU A 144 14.52 -10.43 10.86
C LEU A 144 15.12 -10.13 9.47
N THR A 145 14.27 -10.00 8.45
CA THR A 145 14.68 -9.77 7.06
C THR A 145 13.99 -8.59 6.39
N THR A 146 13.08 -7.91 7.12
CA THR A 146 12.27 -6.82 6.60
C THR A 146 12.20 -5.68 7.60
N GLN A 147 11.62 -4.57 7.18
CA GLN A 147 11.30 -3.44 8.04
C GLN A 147 9.98 -2.81 7.59
N ASN A 148 9.27 -2.21 8.53
CA ASN A 148 7.99 -1.56 8.28
C ASN A 148 8.09 -0.07 8.56
N PHE A 149 7.58 0.73 7.63
CA PHE A 149 7.45 2.18 7.76
C PHE A 149 5.98 2.55 7.63
N GLU A 150 5.58 3.60 8.34
CA GLU A 150 4.20 4.08 8.26
C GLU A 150 4.16 5.50 7.73
N TYR A 151 3.30 5.70 6.72
CA TYR A 151 2.88 7.02 6.28
C TYR A 151 1.60 7.37 7.01
N GLU A 152 1.72 8.19 8.05
CA GLU A 152 0.56 8.57 8.86
C GLU A 152 -0.44 9.37 8.04
N VAL A 153 -1.70 8.94 8.06
CA VAL A 153 -2.78 9.62 7.36
C VAL A 153 -3.33 10.72 8.27
N GLU A 154 -2.95 11.97 7.98
CA GLU A 154 -3.45 13.12 8.72
C GLU A 154 -4.86 13.47 8.26
N LEU A 155 -5.79 13.46 9.20
CA LEU A 155 -7.18 13.84 8.95
C LEU A 155 -7.42 15.27 9.46
N THR A 156 -8.23 16.04 8.74
CA THR A 156 -8.75 17.31 9.24
C THR A 156 -9.70 17.04 10.41
N GLU A 157 -9.99 18.05 11.24
CA GLU A 157 -10.94 17.90 12.34
C GLU A 157 -12.33 17.47 11.85
N TRP A 158 -12.74 17.98 10.69
CA TRP A 158 -14.01 17.57 10.07
C TRP A 158 -13.98 16.11 9.63
N GLU A 159 -12.89 15.66 9.00
CA GLU A 159 -12.70 14.28 8.56
C GLU A 159 -12.72 13.32 9.77
N LYS A 160 -12.04 13.69 10.86
CA LYS A 160 -12.04 12.92 12.12
C LYS A 160 -13.44 12.79 12.69
N PHE A 161 -14.18 13.89 12.74
CA PHE A 161 -15.58 13.90 13.20
C PHE A 161 -16.45 13.00 12.36
N ARG A 162 -16.36 13.12 11.04
CA ARG A 162 -17.13 12.32 10.09
C ARG A 162 -16.86 10.83 10.25
N ASP A 163 -15.59 10.44 10.37
CA ASP A 163 -15.20 9.03 10.53
C ASP A 163 -15.68 8.47 11.87
N LYS A 164 -15.64 9.26 12.94
CA LYS A 164 -16.15 8.88 14.24
C LYS A 164 -17.66 8.66 14.20
N ALA A 165 -18.39 9.55 13.55
CA ALA A 165 -19.85 9.42 13.37
C ALA A 165 -20.20 8.15 12.58
N LYS A 166 -19.46 7.83 11.53
CA LYS A 166 -19.66 6.60 10.75
C LYS A 166 -19.41 5.34 11.56
N LYS A 167 -18.38 5.32 12.41
CA LYS A 167 -18.10 4.18 13.30
C LYS A 167 -19.26 3.95 14.28
N VAL A 168 -19.81 5.01 14.85
CA VAL A 168 -20.96 4.93 15.75
C VAL A 168 -22.19 4.36 15.01
N LEU A 169 -22.48 4.83 13.79
CA LEU A 169 -23.60 4.34 12.99
C LEU A 169 -23.44 2.87 12.58
N ARG A 170 -22.21 2.36 12.43
CA ARG A 170 -21.97 0.95 12.11
C ARG A 170 -22.19 0.03 13.30
N ILE A 171 -22.01 0.53 14.50
CA ILE A 171 -22.20 -0.23 15.75
C ILE A 171 -23.70 -0.27 16.12
N ALA A 172 -24.42 0.74 15.75
CA ALA A 172 -25.86 0.81 15.94
C ALA A 172 -26.62 0.01 14.88
#